data_cdbf5046e3e7081cb1996c5ccd212150
#
_entry.id   cdbf5046e3e7081cb1996c5ccd212150
#
_cell.length_a   1.000
_cell.length_b   1.000
_cell.length_c   1.000
_cell.angle_alpha   90.00
_cell.angle_beta   90.00
_cell.angle_gamma   90.00
#
_symmetry.space_group_name_H-M   'P 1'
#
loop_
_entity.id
_entity.type
_entity.pdbx_description
1 polymer ?
#
loop_
_entity_poly.entity_id
_entity_poly.type
_entity_poly.pdbx_seq_one_letter_code
_entity_poly.pdbx_strand_id
1 'polypeptide(L)'
;MKQFEKDELLRQLNEKQLQLASVMSQSDAHASKCIKLGLNFSETYPNDYQAYVKAREEYNVNEEEIDRIEAIEVEPEERHEEVEKD
;
A
#
# COMPACT_ATOMS: atom_id res chain seq x y z
N MET A 1 9.38 -19.08 4.98
CA MET A 1 8.89 -18.55 3.69
C MET A 1 10.04 -18.49 2.71
N LYS A 2 9.79 -18.87 1.49
CA LYS A 2 10.82 -18.81 0.45
C LYS A 2 10.89 -17.41 -0.14
N GLN A 3 12.05 -17.07 -0.71
CA GLN A 3 12.28 -15.72 -1.22
C GLN A 3 11.27 -15.35 -2.30
N PHE A 4 10.98 -16.26 -3.24
CA PHE A 4 10.05 -15.92 -4.32
C PHE A 4 8.63 -15.73 -3.79
N GLU A 5 8.26 -16.42 -2.72
CA GLU A 5 6.95 -16.22 -2.10
C GLU A 5 6.88 -14.85 -1.45
N LYS A 6 7.93 -14.46 -0.76
CA LYS A 6 8.01 -13.15 -0.13
C LYS A 6 7.97 -12.05 -1.19
N ASP A 7 8.73 -12.22 -2.27
CA ASP A 7 8.77 -11.24 -3.35
C ASP A 7 7.40 -11.07 -4.00
N GLU A 8 6.70 -12.18 -4.21
CA GLU A 8 5.37 -12.14 -4.83
C GLU A 8 4.35 -11.45 -3.92
N LEU A 9 4.38 -11.74 -2.62
CA LEU A 9 3.49 -11.09 -1.68
C LEU A 9 3.76 -9.57 -1.64
N LEU A 10 5.03 -9.20 -1.59
CA LEU A 10 5.39 -7.78 -1.56
C LEU A 10 4.99 -7.09 -2.86
N ARG A 11 5.13 -7.78 -4.00
CA ARG A 11 4.70 -7.21 -5.28
C ARG A 11 3.21 -6.90 -5.26
N GLN A 12 2.40 -7.85 -4.79
CA GLN A 12 0.96 -7.66 -4.73
C GLN A 12 0.58 -6.53 -3.79
N LEU A 13 1.23 -6.48 -2.61
CA LEU A 13 0.95 -5.44 -1.64
C LEU A 13 1.37 -4.07 -2.15
N ASN A 14 2.49 -3.98 -2.86
CA ASN A 14 2.96 -2.73 -3.43
C ASN A 14 2.05 -2.24 -4.55
N GLU A 15 1.52 -3.16 -5.36
CA GLU A 15 0.55 -2.79 -6.39
C GLU A 15 -0.72 -2.21 -5.77
N LYS A 16 -1.20 -2.84 -4.70
CA LYS A 16 -2.36 -2.33 -3.97
C LYS A 16 -2.06 -0.95 -3.38
N GLN A 17 -0.85 -0.77 -2.86
CA GLN A 17 -0.42 0.50 -2.29
C GLN A 17 -0.50 1.62 -3.33
N LEU A 18 -0.05 1.34 -4.55
CA LEU A 18 -0.09 2.33 -5.63
C LEU A 18 -1.53 2.66 -6.02
N GLN A 19 -2.41 1.67 -6.05
CA GLN A 19 -3.81 1.90 -6.37
C GLN A 19 -4.47 2.79 -5.31
N LEU A 20 -4.19 2.51 -4.03
CA LEU A 20 -4.75 3.30 -2.94
C LEU A 20 -4.20 4.72 -2.96
N ALA A 21 -2.90 4.88 -3.26
CA ALA A 21 -2.28 6.19 -3.37
C ALA A 21 -2.91 7.00 -4.50
N SER A 22 -3.27 6.34 -5.60
CA SER A 22 -3.93 7.01 -6.72
C SER A 22 -5.30 7.56 -6.32
N VAL A 23 -6.09 6.75 -5.60
CA VAL A 23 -7.40 7.20 -5.10
C VAL A 23 -7.23 8.42 -4.19
N MET A 24 -6.27 8.35 -3.26
CA MET A 24 -6.03 9.43 -2.32
C MET A 24 -5.58 10.70 -3.05
N SER A 25 -4.76 10.55 -4.08
CA SER A 25 -4.28 11.69 -4.86
C SER A 25 -5.42 12.40 -5.59
N GLN A 26 -6.37 11.64 -6.14
CA GLN A 26 -7.53 12.23 -6.79
C GLN A 26 -8.38 13.00 -5.79
N SER A 27 -8.56 12.44 -4.60
CA SER A 27 -9.33 13.12 -3.56
C SER A 27 -8.61 14.36 -3.04
N ASP A 28 -7.27 14.32 -2.99
CA ASP A 28 -6.47 15.47 -2.57
C ASP A 28 -6.69 16.66 -3.48
N ALA A 29 -6.86 16.44 -4.77
CA ALA A 29 -7.12 17.53 -5.72
C ALA A 29 -8.41 18.25 -5.36
N HIS A 30 -9.46 17.50 -5.05
CA HIS A 30 -10.74 18.09 -4.64
C HIS A 30 -10.62 18.78 -3.28
N ALA A 31 -9.88 18.17 -2.34
CA ALA A 31 -9.67 18.77 -1.03
C ALA A 31 -8.96 20.11 -1.14
N SER A 32 -7.92 20.18 -1.99
CA SER A 32 -7.18 21.44 -2.21
C SER A 32 -8.07 22.51 -2.79
N LYS A 33 -8.95 22.13 -3.74
CA LYS A 33 -9.88 23.09 -4.32
C LYS A 33 -10.84 23.64 -3.26
N CYS A 34 -11.32 22.76 -2.38
CA CYS A 34 -12.21 23.19 -1.31
C CYS A 34 -11.51 24.16 -0.36
N ILE A 35 -10.24 23.89 -0.04
CA ILE A 35 -9.48 24.79 0.83
C ILE A 35 -9.38 26.17 0.19
N LYS A 36 -9.06 26.23 -1.11
CA LYS A 36 -8.93 27.50 -1.81
C LYS A 36 -10.23 28.29 -1.84
N LEU A 37 -11.35 27.61 -1.92
CA LEU A 37 -12.65 28.26 -2.03
C LEU A 37 -13.34 28.43 -0.69
N GLY A 38 -12.72 28.02 0.41
CA GLY A 38 -13.32 28.09 1.73
C GLY A 38 -14.47 27.14 1.93
N LEU A 39 -14.49 26.03 1.20
CA LEU A 39 -15.56 25.03 1.29
C LEU A 39 -15.11 23.86 2.15
N ASN A 40 -16.13 23.13 2.67
CA ASN A 40 -15.87 21.93 3.46
C ASN A 40 -15.85 20.72 2.54
N PHE A 41 -14.72 20.01 2.52
CA PHE A 41 -14.53 18.88 1.61
C PHE A 41 -15.59 17.79 1.84
N SER A 42 -15.84 17.43 3.09
CA SER A 42 -16.77 16.35 3.40
C SER A 42 -18.21 16.69 3.02
N GLU A 43 -18.55 17.98 3.00
CA GLU A 43 -19.89 18.42 2.61
C GLU A 43 -20.00 18.63 1.11
N THR A 44 -18.98 19.15 0.50
CA THR A 44 -18.98 19.49 -0.93
C THR A 44 -18.83 18.24 -1.80
N TYR A 45 -17.98 17.31 -1.38
CA TYR A 45 -17.71 16.07 -2.10
C TYR A 45 -17.83 14.88 -1.15
N PRO A 46 -19.04 14.57 -0.68
CA PRO A 46 -19.21 13.54 0.35
C PRO A 46 -18.76 12.15 -0.08
N ASN A 47 -19.02 11.76 -1.34
CA ASN A 47 -18.60 10.45 -1.82
C ASN A 47 -17.08 10.37 -1.95
N ASP A 48 -16.48 11.44 -2.44
CA ASP A 48 -15.04 11.52 -2.62
C ASP A 48 -14.33 11.54 -1.27
N TYR A 49 -14.90 12.26 -0.32
CA TYR A 49 -14.37 12.30 1.04
C TYR A 49 -14.36 10.91 1.67
N GLN A 50 -15.47 10.16 1.51
CA GLN A 50 -15.57 8.82 2.08
C GLN A 50 -14.61 7.85 1.38
N ALA A 51 -14.45 8.00 0.07
CA ALA A 51 -13.48 7.19 -0.67
C ALA A 51 -12.05 7.46 -0.17
N TYR A 52 -11.75 8.72 0.11
CA TYR A 52 -10.45 9.12 0.64
C TYR A 52 -10.20 8.49 2.02
N VAL A 53 -11.19 8.60 2.92
CA VAL A 53 -11.04 8.07 4.28
C VAL A 53 -10.82 6.57 4.23
N LYS A 54 -11.62 5.88 3.42
CA LYS A 54 -11.50 4.43 3.29
C LYS A 54 -10.15 4.03 2.69
N ALA A 55 -9.74 4.73 1.63
CA ALA A 55 -8.46 4.43 0.98
C ALA A 55 -7.30 4.68 1.94
N ARG A 56 -7.38 5.73 2.75
CA ARG A 56 -6.35 6.05 3.72
C ARG A 56 -6.23 4.96 4.78
N GLU A 57 -7.36 4.46 5.28
CA GLU A 57 -7.35 3.39 6.26
C GLU A 57 -6.75 2.12 5.68
N GLU A 58 -7.15 1.78 4.45
CA GLU A 58 -6.61 0.60 3.78
C GLU A 58 -5.13 0.77 3.46
N TYR A 59 -4.73 1.98 3.10
CA TYR A 59 -3.33 2.28 2.84
C TYR A 59 -2.48 2.02 4.09
N ASN A 60 -2.95 2.49 5.24
CA ASN A 60 -2.21 2.31 6.49
C ASN A 60 -2.12 0.83 6.88
N VAL A 61 -3.23 0.09 6.75
CA VAL A 61 -3.23 -1.34 7.02
C VAL A 61 -2.30 -2.08 6.06
N ASN A 62 -2.34 -1.70 4.79
CA ASN A 62 -1.49 -2.33 3.78
C ASN A 62 -0.02 -2.05 4.04
N GLU A 63 0.30 -0.85 4.50
CA GLU A 63 1.68 -0.49 4.84
C GLU A 63 2.19 -1.32 6.02
N GLU A 64 1.34 -1.52 7.03
CA GLU A 64 1.70 -2.39 8.15
C GLU A 64 1.93 -3.82 7.69
N GLU A 65 1.12 -4.28 6.75
CA GLU A 65 1.28 -5.62 6.21
C GLU A 65 2.60 -5.76 5.44
N ILE A 66 2.94 -4.75 4.65
CA ILE A 66 4.22 -4.72 3.94
C ILE A 66 5.37 -4.82 4.93
N ASP A 67 5.32 -4.01 6.00
CA ASP A 67 6.37 -4.02 7.02
C ASP A 67 6.47 -5.39 7.67
N ARG A 68 5.34 -6.02 7.95
CA ARG A 68 5.32 -7.33 8.57
C ARG A 68 5.93 -8.39 7.67
N ILE A 69 5.60 -8.35 6.38
CA ILE A 69 6.16 -9.31 5.42
C ILE A 69 7.66 -9.08 5.23
N GLU A 70 8.07 -7.81 5.16
CA GLU A 70 9.50 -7.49 5.01
C GLU A 70 10.33 -7.99 6.20
N ALA A 71 9.72 -8.06 7.37
CA ALA A 71 10.42 -8.52 8.57
C ALA A 71 10.55 -10.04 8.64
N ILE A 72 9.81 -10.78 7.78
CA ILE A 72 9.88 -12.23 7.79
C ILE A 72 11.23 -12.68 7.22
N GLU A 73 11.91 -13.54 7.95
CA GLU A 73 13.16 -14.12 7.49
C GLU A 73 12.89 -15.16 6.42
N VAL A 74 13.73 -15.16 5.40
CA VAL A 74 13.60 -16.07 4.27
C VAL A 74 14.46 -17.30 4.52
N GLU A 75 13.95 -18.47 4.14
CA GLU A 75 14.71 -19.70 4.24
C GLU A 75 15.93 -19.64 3.33
N PRO A 76 17.08 -20.15 3.79
CA PRO A 76 18.26 -20.16 2.93
C PRO A 76 18.00 -20.96 1.66
N GLU A 77 18.52 -20.43 0.55
CA GLU A 77 18.47 -21.17 -0.69
C GLU A 77 19.47 -22.30 -0.61
N GLU A 78 19.14 -23.33 -0.95
CA GLU A 78 20.00 -24.44 -0.81
C GLU A 78 21.06 -24.57 -1.79
N ARG A 79 20.72 -23.84 -1.38
CA ARG A 79 21.15 -23.76 -1.69
C ARG A 79 21.51 -23.98 -2.31
N HIS A 80 21.83 -24.23 -2.23
CA HIS A 80 22.23 -24.24 -2.51
C HIS A 80 22.45 -24.98 -2.56
N GLU A 81 22.40 -25.25 -2.20
CA GLU A 81 22.66 -25.79 -2.15
C GLU A 81 23.24 -26.16 -2.39
N GLU A 82 23.61 -26.07 -2.10
CA GLU A 82 24.40 -26.10 -2.24
C GLU A 82 24.84 -26.47 -2.62
N VAL A 83 25.17 -26.78 -2.64
CA VAL A 83 25.85 -26.86 -2.93
C VAL A 83 26.38 -27.25 -3.03
N GLU A 84 26.63 -27.23 -2.77
CA GLU A 84 27.32 -27.33 -2.78
C GLU A 84 27.74 -27.74 -2.82
N LYS A 85 28.07 -28.15 -2.76
CA LYS A 85 28.67 -28.36 -2.80
C LYS A 85 29.17 -28.64 -3.02
N ASP A 86 29.79 -29.04 -2.99
CA ASP A 86 30.33 -29.10 -3.11
C ASP A 86 30.56 -29.19 -3.26
#